data_5df4587868ac5b121851aa837decee69
#
_entry.id   5df4587868ac5b121851aa837decee69
#
_cell.length_a   1.000
_cell.length_b   1.000
_cell.length_c   1.000
_cell.angle_alpha   90.00
_cell.angle_beta   90.00
_cell.angle_gamma   90.00
#
_symmetry.space_group_name_H-M   'P 1'
#
loop_
_entity.id
_entity.type
_entity.pdbx_description
1 polymer ?
#
loop_
_entity_poly.entity_id
_entity_poly.type
_entity_poly.pdbx_seq_one_letter_code
_entity_poly.pdbx_strand_id
1 'polypeptide(L)'
;MKARVRNTLLAERTRRGWSQARMAEAAGVTRQSYAAVESGRAVPSTEVSLRLAAALGRRVEELFRLPDRPPARERAAWGGGAQAQARPGQPVRRVRIGGEAVAHPVGPGAGVEMGPDAVVEAVADGEVTVRPLDGPPPPDLVVVGCDPAFGVVAEILRRERGVEVLWSRRGSRAALTALARGH
;
A
#
# COMPACT_ATOMS: atom_id res chain seq x y z
N MET A 1 10.79 -8.80 18.42
CA MET A 1 9.91 -7.72 18.91
C MET A 1 8.47 -8.13 18.60
N LYS A 2 7.59 -8.28 19.61
CA LYS A 2 6.18 -8.63 19.36
C LYS A 2 5.48 -7.42 18.69
N ALA A 3 4.85 -7.66 17.55
CA ALA A 3 4.05 -6.66 16.85
C ALA A 3 2.88 -6.22 17.77
N ARG A 4 2.84 -4.94 18.15
CA ARG A 4 1.76 -4.39 18.96
C ARG A 4 0.61 -3.96 18.06
N VAL A 5 -0.60 -4.39 18.40
CA VAL A 5 -1.82 -3.92 17.74
C VAL A 5 -1.89 -2.40 17.80
N ARG A 6 -2.08 -1.74 16.65
CA ARG A 6 -2.39 -0.31 16.54
C ARG A 6 -3.91 -0.13 16.65
N ASN A 7 -4.35 0.98 17.22
CA ASN A 7 -5.77 1.30 17.30
C ASN A 7 -6.05 2.77 16.98
N THR A 8 -7.30 3.05 16.59
CA THR A 8 -7.81 4.38 16.27
C THR A 8 -8.78 4.89 17.36
N LEU A 9 -8.84 4.24 18.53
CA LEU A 9 -9.83 4.51 19.58
C LEU A 9 -9.80 5.95 20.06
N LEU A 10 -8.61 6.52 20.26
CA LEU A 10 -8.47 7.92 20.67
C LEU A 10 -9.14 8.87 19.67
N ALA A 11 -8.85 8.70 18.38
CA ALA A 11 -9.41 9.53 17.33
C ALA A 11 -10.94 9.39 17.25
N GLU A 12 -11.46 8.16 17.28
CA GLU A 12 -12.91 7.89 17.21
C GLU A 12 -13.65 8.44 18.43
N ARG A 13 -13.09 8.28 19.62
CA ARG A 13 -13.65 8.82 20.86
C ARG A 13 -13.67 10.36 20.86
N THR A 14 -12.53 10.96 20.48
CA THR A 14 -12.40 12.43 20.44
C THR A 14 -13.35 13.05 19.42
N ARG A 15 -13.50 12.43 18.25
CA ARG A 15 -14.46 12.87 17.23
C ARG A 15 -15.91 12.91 17.74
N ARG A 16 -16.25 12.06 18.72
CA ARG A 16 -17.58 12.02 19.36
C ARG A 16 -17.68 12.90 20.60
N GLY A 17 -16.61 13.57 21.03
CA GLY A 17 -16.58 14.35 22.25
C GLY A 17 -16.73 13.50 23.51
N TRP A 18 -16.41 12.20 23.48
CA TRP A 18 -16.58 11.31 24.63
C TRP A 18 -15.34 11.31 25.52
N SER A 19 -15.59 11.27 26.86
CA SER A 19 -14.54 10.99 27.83
C SER A 19 -14.16 9.50 27.81
N GLN A 20 -12.99 9.15 28.33
CA GLN A 20 -12.61 7.74 28.53
C GLN A 20 -13.60 6.97 29.41
N ALA A 21 -14.18 7.65 30.44
CA ALA A 21 -15.18 7.03 31.30
C ALA A 21 -16.45 6.68 30.52
N ARG A 22 -16.98 7.62 29.71
CA ARG A 22 -18.15 7.39 28.87
C ARG A 22 -17.93 6.28 27.84
N MET A 23 -16.75 6.23 27.23
CA MET A 23 -16.44 5.18 26.26
C MET A 23 -16.35 3.81 26.92
N ALA A 24 -15.73 3.72 28.10
CA ALA A 24 -15.63 2.48 28.88
C ALA A 24 -17.01 1.96 29.29
N GLU A 25 -17.87 2.86 29.78
CA GLU A 25 -19.27 2.56 30.14
C GLU A 25 -20.04 2.03 28.92
N ALA A 26 -19.99 2.72 27.79
CA ALA A 26 -20.67 2.31 26.57
C ALA A 26 -20.23 0.93 26.04
N ALA A 27 -18.96 0.56 26.27
CA ALA A 27 -18.41 -0.74 25.89
C ALA A 27 -18.53 -1.81 27.00
N GLY A 28 -19.05 -1.47 28.18
CA GLY A 28 -19.14 -2.39 29.31
C GLY A 28 -17.79 -2.88 29.84
N VAL A 29 -16.78 -2.01 29.83
CA VAL A 29 -15.43 -2.29 30.34
C VAL A 29 -15.03 -1.28 31.43
N THR A 30 -13.98 -1.58 32.20
CA THR A 30 -13.49 -0.60 33.18
C THR A 30 -12.76 0.55 32.47
N ARG A 31 -12.82 1.77 33.03
CA ARG A 31 -12.06 2.92 32.52
C ARG A 31 -10.56 2.62 32.42
N GLN A 32 -10.00 1.90 33.40
CA GLN A 32 -8.59 1.53 33.42
C GLN A 32 -8.24 0.59 32.27
N SER A 33 -9.07 -0.43 32.03
CA SER A 33 -8.91 -1.36 30.90
C SER A 33 -8.99 -0.61 29.58
N TYR A 34 -10.00 0.24 29.40
CA TYR A 34 -10.12 1.07 28.20
C TYR A 34 -8.89 1.96 27.97
N ALA A 35 -8.44 2.69 29.00
CA ALA A 35 -7.28 3.58 28.90
C ALA A 35 -5.99 2.83 28.55
N ALA A 36 -5.82 1.59 29.04
CA ALA A 36 -4.67 0.76 28.70
C ALA A 36 -4.72 0.30 27.23
N VAL A 37 -5.90 -0.02 26.70
CA VAL A 37 -6.10 -0.38 25.29
C VAL A 37 -5.93 0.85 24.39
N GLU A 38 -6.56 1.96 24.71
CA GLU A 38 -6.47 3.20 23.92
C GLU A 38 -5.01 3.68 23.78
N SER A 39 -4.24 3.62 24.87
CA SER A 39 -2.81 3.99 24.87
C SER A 39 -1.88 2.94 24.26
N GLY A 40 -2.41 1.78 23.79
CA GLY A 40 -1.62 0.69 23.25
C GLY A 40 -0.76 -0.05 24.29
N ARG A 41 -0.98 0.17 25.60
CA ARG A 41 -0.29 -0.58 26.67
C ARG A 41 -0.80 -2.01 26.83
N ALA A 42 -2.07 -2.23 26.48
CA ALA A 42 -2.71 -3.54 26.50
C ALA A 42 -3.29 -3.87 25.12
N VAL A 43 -3.27 -5.16 24.77
CA VAL A 43 -3.99 -5.70 23.61
C VAL A 43 -5.34 -6.18 24.13
N PRO A 44 -6.47 -5.73 23.55
CA PRO A 44 -7.79 -6.17 23.99
C PRO A 44 -8.02 -7.63 23.63
N SER A 45 -8.84 -8.32 24.42
CA SER A 45 -9.39 -9.60 24.02
C SER A 45 -10.35 -9.43 22.85
N THR A 46 -10.67 -10.51 22.14
CA THR A 46 -11.68 -10.49 21.07
C THR A 46 -13.02 -9.95 21.57
N GLU A 47 -13.46 -10.33 22.76
CA GLU A 47 -14.69 -9.85 23.36
C GLU A 47 -14.66 -8.33 23.59
N VAL A 48 -13.59 -7.79 24.17
CA VAL A 48 -13.42 -6.36 24.40
C VAL A 48 -13.38 -5.60 23.07
N SER A 49 -12.70 -6.15 22.05
CA SER A 49 -12.64 -5.56 20.70
C SER A 49 -14.03 -5.44 20.08
N LEU A 50 -14.84 -6.49 20.15
CA LEU A 50 -16.21 -6.51 19.64
C LEU A 50 -17.12 -5.52 20.40
N ARG A 51 -17.02 -5.42 21.71
CA ARG A 51 -17.77 -4.46 22.53
C ARG A 51 -17.40 -3.01 22.18
N LEU A 52 -16.12 -2.71 22.04
CA LEU A 52 -15.64 -1.38 21.63
C LEU A 52 -16.13 -1.02 20.22
N ALA A 53 -16.09 -1.97 19.30
CA ALA A 53 -16.57 -1.80 17.93
C ALA A 53 -18.08 -1.53 17.90
N ALA A 54 -18.88 -2.29 18.64
CA ALA A 54 -20.33 -2.10 18.79
C ALA A 54 -20.66 -0.74 19.37
N ALA A 55 -19.99 -0.32 20.46
CA ALA A 55 -20.20 0.98 21.10
C ALA A 55 -19.89 2.16 20.17
N LEU A 56 -18.94 1.99 19.25
CA LEU A 56 -18.56 2.98 18.25
C LEU A 56 -19.31 2.82 16.91
N GLY A 57 -20.17 1.80 16.73
CA GLY A 57 -20.82 1.53 15.45
C GLY A 57 -19.80 1.37 14.30
N ARG A 58 -18.68 0.70 14.59
CA ARG A 58 -17.59 0.48 13.68
C ARG A 58 -17.27 -1.03 13.60
N ARG A 59 -16.58 -1.42 12.56
CA ARG A 59 -16.02 -2.78 12.48
C ARG A 59 -14.72 -2.87 13.27
N VAL A 60 -14.41 -4.06 13.78
CA VAL A 60 -13.18 -4.29 14.56
C VAL A 60 -11.93 -3.93 13.75
N GLU A 61 -11.93 -4.26 12.46
CA GLU A 61 -10.82 -4.02 11.54
C GLU A 61 -10.60 -2.53 11.23
N GLU A 62 -11.61 -1.69 11.46
CA GLU A 62 -11.49 -0.22 11.35
C GLU A 62 -10.83 0.37 12.59
N LEU A 63 -11.00 -0.26 13.74
CA LEU A 63 -10.48 0.20 15.02
C LEU A 63 -9.12 -0.37 15.38
N PHE A 64 -8.87 -1.62 15.02
CA PHE A 64 -7.66 -2.35 15.38
C PHE A 64 -6.97 -2.91 14.15
N ARG A 65 -5.68 -2.65 14.04
CA ARG A 65 -4.83 -3.19 12.97
C ARG A 65 -3.59 -3.84 13.57
N LEU A 66 -3.22 -4.97 13.05
CA LEU A 66 -1.87 -5.45 13.28
C LEU A 66 -0.93 -4.46 12.59
N PRO A 67 0.19 -4.07 13.24
CA PRO A 67 1.20 -3.36 12.49
C PRO A 67 1.57 -4.21 11.29
N ASP A 68 1.55 -3.60 10.12
CA ASP A 68 2.00 -4.28 8.93
C ASP A 68 3.36 -4.88 9.24
N ARG A 69 3.47 -6.19 9.06
CA ARG A 69 4.79 -6.82 9.04
C ARG A 69 5.58 -5.98 8.06
N PRO A 70 6.76 -5.45 8.43
CA PRO A 70 7.53 -4.67 7.46
C PRO A 70 7.54 -5.51 6.19
N PRO A 71 7.03 -4.97 5.09
CA PRO A 71 6.83 -5.77 3.89
C PRO A 71 8.14 -6.44 3.57
N ALA A 72 8.10 -7.76 3.39
CA ALA A 72 9.29 -8.53 3.12
C ALA A 72 9.96 -7.92 1.88
N ARG A 73 11.28 -7.75 1.94
CA ARG A 73 12.05 -7.38 0.76
C ARG A 73 11.66 -8.30 -0.38
N GLU A 74 11.39 -7.73 -1.53
CA GLU A 74 10.97 -8.45 -2.72
C GLU A 74 12.03 -8.30 -3.80
N ARG A 75 12.38 -9.39 -4.46
CA ARG A 75 13.17 -9.34 -5.69
C ARG A 75 12.24 -9.02 -6.84
N ALA A 76 12.68 -8.15 -7.71
CA ALA A 76 11.93 -7.74 -8.88
C ALA A 76 12.87 -7.54 -10.06
N ALA A 77 12.41 -7.90 -11.26
CA ALA A 77 13.10 -7.55 -12.49
C ALA A 77 13.07 -6.01 -12.68
N TRP A 78 14.09 -5.46 -13.32
CA TRP A 78 14.14 -4.03 -13.59
C TRP A 78 13.33 -3.67 -14.84
N GLY A 79 12.25 -2.93 -14.65
CA GLY A 79 11.35 -2.45 -15.70
C GLY A 79 11.73 -1.11 -16.32
N GLY A 80 12.84 -0.49 -15.94
CA GLY A 80 13.27 0.82 -16.43
C GLY A 80 13.77 0.87 -17.89
N GLY A 81 13.98 -0.31 -18.51
CA GLY A 81 14.57 -0.41 -19.85
C GLY A 81 16.08 -0.17 -19.86
N ALA A 82 16.69 -0.27 -21.03
CA ALA A 82 18.15 -0.22 -21.20
C ALA A 82 18.77 1.16 -20.87
N GLN A 83 17.97 2.22 -20.92
CA GLN A 83 18.46 3.60 -20.71
C GLN A 83 18.39 4.07 -19.27
N ALA A 84 17.66 3.38 -18.40
CA ALA A 84 17.49 3.73 -16.99
C ALA A 84 18.17 2.68 -16.10
N GLN A 85 19.32 2.99 -15.55
CA GLN A 85 19.98 2.13 -14.57
C GLN A 85 19.28 2.22 -13.23
N ALA A 86 19.03 1.08 -12.60
CA ALA A 86 18.53 1.03 -11.23
C ALA A 86 19.60 1.54 -10.24
N ARG A 87 19.16 2.25 -9.20
CA ARG A 87 20.05 2.76 -8.14
C ARG A 87 19.39 2.58 -6.78
N PRO A 88 20.15 2.26 -5.72
CA PRO A 88 19.63 2.29 -4.36
C PRO A 88 19.02 3.66 -4.02
N GLY A 89 17.92 3.66 -3.28
CA GLY A 89 17.15 4.86 -2.97
C GLY A 89 16.16 5.30 -4.04
N GLN A 90 16.17 4.69 -5.21
CA GLN A 90 15.28 5.06 -6.30
C GLN A 90 13.84 4.64 -6.02
N PRO A 91 12.85 5.56 -6.12
CA PRO A 91 11.45 5.21 -6.00
C PRO A 91 10.99 4.41 -7.22
N VAL A 92 10.21 3.37 -6.97
CA VAL A 92 9.67 2.48 -8.00
C VAL A 92 8.20 2.17 -7.75
N ARG A 93 7.51 1.78 -8.80
CA ARG A 93 6.19 1.16 -8.76
C ARG A 93 6.33 -0.31 -9.12
N ARG A 94 5.83 -1.19 -8.26
CA ARG A 94 5.84 -2.63 -8.50
C ARG A 94 4.62 -3.05 -9.30
N VAL A 95 4.81 -4.03 -10.15
CA VAL A 95 3.75 -4.70 -10.90
C VAL A 95 4.03 -6.20 -10.92
N ARG A 96 3.00 -7.00 -11.19
CA ARG A 96 3.17 -8.44 -11.43
C ARG A 96 2.81 -8.76 -12.86
N ILE A 97 3.76 -9.37 -13.57
CA ILE A 97 3.61 -9.77 -14.97
C ILE A 97 3.94 -11.25 -15.04
N GLY A 98 2.97 -12.08 -15.42
CA GLY A 98 3.18 -13.54 -15.45
C GLY A 98 3.53 -14.17 -14.10
N GLY A 99 3.17 -13.50 -12.99
CA GLY A 99 3.50 -13.95 -11.63
C GLY A 99 4.84 -13.41 -11.10
N GLU A 100 5.68 -12.85 -11.95
CA GLU A 100 6.95 -12.24 -11.56
C GLU A 100 6.80 -10.77 -11.17
N ALA A 101 7.57 -10.32 -10.19
CA ALA A 101 7.60 -8.93 -9.80
C ALA A 101 8.50 -8.13 -10.74
N VAL A 102 8.01 -6.98 -11.21
CA VAL A 102 8.77 -6.02 -12.03
C VAL A 102 8.71 -4.65 -11.36
N ALA A 103 9.85 -3.99 -11.21
CA ALA A 103 9.98 -2.67 -10.62
C ALA A 103 10.18 -1.60 -11.69
N HIS A 104 9.18 -0.76 -11.89
CA HIS A 104 9.25 0.36 -12.83
C HIS A 104 9.70 1.64 -12.09
N PRO A 105 10.72 2.36 -12.58
CA PRO A 105 11.12 3.63 -11.99
C PRO A 105 9.99 4.66 -12.07
N VAL A 106 9.84 5.46 -11.02
CA VAL A 106 8.88 6.55 -10.91
C VAL A 106 9.62 7.88 -10.80
N GLY A 107 9.14 8.89 -11.48
CA GLY A 107 9.70 10.22 -11.42
C GLY A 107 9.84 10.90 -12.78
N PRO A 108 10.39 12.10 -12.83
CA PRO A 108 10.58 12.86 -14.07
C PRO A 108 11.36 12.03 -15.11
N GLY A 109 10.79 11.87 -16.30
CA GLY A 109 11.39 11.11 -17.40
C GLY A 109 11.25 9.58 -17.31
N ALA A 110 10.71 9.04 -16.23
CA ALA A 110 10.48 7.60 -16.11
C ALA A 110 9.27 7.08 -16.91
N GLY A 111 8.39 7.98 -17.35
CA GLY A 111 7.21 7.65 -18.14
C GLY A 111 6.08 6.98 -17.35
N VAL A 112 6.20 6.88 -16.03
CA VAL A 112 5.17 6.33 -15.13
C VAL A 112 4.57 7.48 -14.32
N GLU A 113 3.26 7.66 -14.42
CA GLU A 113 2.52 8.77 -13.79
C GLU A 113 1.84 8.37 -12.47
N MET A 114 2.23 7.26 -11.87
CA MET A 114 1.73 6.80 -10.57
C MET A 114 2.77 7.05 -9.47
N GLY A 115 2.28 7.25 -8.24
CA GLY A 115 3.16 7.34 -7.08
C GLY A 115 3.93 6.05 -6.80
N PRO A 116 5.08 6.11 -6.15
CA PRO A 116 5.87 4.94 -5.79
C PRO A 116 5.16 4.11 -4.72
N ASP A 117 5.37 2.80 -4.76
CA ASP A 117 4.96 1.86 -3.72
C ASP A 117 6.14 1.08 -3.14
N ALA A 118 7.35 1.34 -3.63
CA ALA A 118 8.58 0.75 -3.10
C ALA A 118 9.80 1.63 -3.40
N VAL A 119 10.91 1.30 -2.73
CA VAL A 119 12.23 1.90 -2.96
C VAL A 119 13.23 0.79 -3.22
N VAL A 120 14.11 0.97 -4.20
CA VAL A 120 15.23 0.08 -4.46
C VAL A 120 16.21 0.11 -3.28
N GLU A 121 16.52 -1.03 -2.70
CA GLU A 121 17.55 -1.17 -1.66
C GLU A 121 18.87 -1.67 -2.22
N ALA A 122 18.83 -2.60 -3.16
CA ALA A 122 20.02 -3.18 -3.78
C ALA A 122 19.77 -3.50 -5.25
N VAL A 123 20.84 -3.53 -6.01
CA VAL A 123 20.86 -3.91 -7.43
C VAL A 123 21.91 -5.00 -7.58
N ALA A 124 21.53 -6.14 -8.16
CA ALA A 124 22.43 -7.24 -8.47
C ALA A 124 21.94 -8.00 -9.70
N ASP A 125 22.83 -8.34 -10.60
CA ASP A 125 22.58 -9.23 -11.75
C ASP A 125 21.37 -8.86 -12.63
N GLY A 126 21.09 -7.55 -12.77
CA GLY A 126 19.95 -7.07 -13.56
C GLY A 126 18.61 -7.09 -12.82
N GLU A 127 18.59 -7.59 -11.59
CA GLU A 127 17.45 -7.54 -10.68
C GLU A 127 17.64 -6.46 -9.61
N VAL A 128 16.52 -6.06 -9.01
CA VAL A 128 16.51 -5.14 -7.88
C VAL A 128 15.85 -5.80 -6.68
N THR A 129 16.42 -5.54 -5.50
CA THR A 129 15.74 -5.82 -4.25
C THR A 129 15.02 -4.54 -3.82
N VAL A 130 13.71 -4.62 -3.67
CA VAL A 130 12.89 -3.48 -3.30
C VAL A 130 12.32 -3.63 -1.90
N ARG A 131 12.24 -2.52 -1.18
CA ARG A 131 11.53 -2.40 0.09
C ARG A 131 10.21 -1.69 -0.17
N PRO A 132 9.08 -2.38 0.02
CA PRO A 132 7.77 -1.78 -0.11
C PRO A 132 7.56 -0.58 0.82
N LEU A 133 6.77 0.39 0.37
CA LEU A 133 6.29 1.54 1.12
C LEU A 133 4.81 1.34 1.44
N ASP A 134 4.33 2.05 2.47
CA ASP A 134 2.90 2.20 2.67
C ASP A 134 2.33 3.01 1.50
N GLY A 135 1.45 2.40 0.73
CA GLY A 135 0.91 3.02 -0.49
C GLY A 135 -0.25 2.24 -1.08
N PRO A 136 -0.77 2.69 -2.22
CA PRO A 136 -1.85 2.01 -2.92
C PRO A 136 -1.39 0.62 -3.38
N PRO A 137 -2.33 -0.33 -3.53
CA PRO A 137 -2.03 -1.69 -3.98
C PRO A 137 -1.32 -1.69 -5.34
N PRO A 138 -0.60 -2.77 -5.68
CA PRO A 138 -0.03 -2.93 -7.01
C PRO A 138 -1.12 -2.78 -8.08
N PRO A 139 -0.79 -2.23 -9.27
CA PRO A 139 -1.74 -2.13 -10.36
C PRO A 139 -2.13 -3.51 -10.89
N ASP A 140 -3.37 -3.61 -11.36
CA ASP A 140 -3.94 -4.85 -11.92
C ASP A 140 -3.50 -5.07 -13.36
N LEU A 141 -3.18 -3.97 -14.08
CA LEU A 141 -2.86 -3.97 -15.49
C LEU A 141 -1.67 -3.04 -15.77
N VAL A 142 -0.78 -3.50 -16.63
CA VAL A 142 0.33 -2.68 -17.16
C VAL A 142 0.10 -2.43 -18.63
N VAL A 143 0.17 -1.15 -19.02
CA VAL A 143 0.11 -0.74 -20.42
C VAL A 143 1.34 0.08 -20.76
N VAL A 144 2.00 -0.30 -21.82
CA VAL A 144 3.17 0.39 -22.35
C VAL A 144 2.83 0.95 -23.72
N GLY A 145 2.90 2.26 -23.87
CA GLY A 145 2.53 2.92 -25.13
C GLY A 145 2.73 4.42 -25.08
N CYS A 146 2.60 5.08 -26.23
CA CYS A 146 2.80 6.52 -26.38
C CYS A 146 1.50 7.31 -26.59
N ASP A 147 0.35 6.67 -26.69
CA ASP A 147 -0.92 7.32 -26.96
C ASP A 147 -1.43 8.06 -25.71
N PRO A 148 -1.53 9.40 -25.74
CA PRO A 148 -2.00 10.19 -24.59
C PRO A 148 -3.47 9.92 -24.24
N ALA A 149 -4.29 9.44 -25.17
CA ALA A 149 -5.68 9.11 -24.90
C ALA A 149 -5.81 7.93 -23.91
N PHE A 150 -4.76 7.13 -23.74
CA PHE A 150 -4.78 6.02 -22.81
C PHE A 150 -4.95 6.44 -21.34
N GLY A 151 -4.52 7.65 -20.98
CA GLY A 151 -4.79 8.21 -19.64
C GLY A 151 -6.28 8.32 -19.33
N VAL A 152 -7.10 8.66 -20.34
CA VAL A 152 -8.57 8.70 -20.19
C VAL A 152 -9.13 7.31 -20.01
N VAL A 153 -8.64 6.32 -20.78
CA VAL A 153 -9.08 4.92 -20.67
C VAL A 153 -8.74 4.36 -19.29
N ALA A 154 -7.54 4.62 -18.80
CA ALA A 154 -7.10 4.19 -17.46
C ALA A 154 -8.00 4.76 -16.36
N GLU A 155 -8.37 6.04 -16.46
CA GLU A 155 -9.29 6.67 -15.49
C GLU A 155 -10.71 6.09 -15.56
N ILE A 156 -11.23 5.78 -16.73
CA ILE A 156 -12.52 5.11 -16.90
C ILE A 156 -12.49 3.72 -16.27
N LEU A 157 -11.44 2.93 -16.53
CA LEU A 157 -11.27 1.60 -15.95
C LEU A 157 -11.23 1.65 -14.43
N ARG A 158 -10.51 2.61 -13.87
CA ARG A 158 -10.43 2.81 -12.43
C ARG A 158 -11.81 3.15 -11.83
N ARG A 159 -12.55 4.07 -12.43
CA ARG A 159 -13.86 4.51 -11.93
C ARG A 159 -14.95 3.47 -12.07
N GLU A 160 -15.04 2.84 -13.23
CA GLU A 160 -16.16 1.96 -13.55
C GLU A 160 -15.94 0.50 -13.13
N ARG A 161 -14.68 0.07 -13.08
CA ARG A 161 -14.35 -1.35 -12.84
C ARG A 161 -13.44 -1.54 -11.63
N GLY A 162 -12.94 -0.47 -11.00
CA GLY A 162 -11.98 -0.56 -9.91
C GLY A 162 -10.62 -1.13 -10.33
N VAL A 163 -10.30 -1.09 -11.63
CA VAL A 163 -9.04 -1.62 -12.18
C VAL A 163 -7.97 -0.54 -12.14
N GLU A 164 -6.91 -0.80 -11.39
CA GLU A 164 -5.74 0.08 -11.34
C GLU A 164 -4.79 -0.22 -12.49
N VAL A 165 -4.50 0.80 -13.31
CA VAL A 165 -3.66 0.66 -14.50
C VAL A 165 -2.36 1.41 -14.33
N LEU A 166 -1.23 0.71 -14.45
CA LEU A 166 0.06 1.35 -14.63
C LEU A 166 0.26 1.67 -16.11
N TRP A 167 0.27 2.94 -16.42
CA TRP A 167 0.60 3.38 -17.77
C TRP A 167 2.05 3.89 -17.84
N SER A 168 2.85 3.19 -18.65
CA SER A 168 4.24 3.56 -18.93
C SER A 168 4.34 4.18 -20.32
N ARG A 169 4.60 5.48 -20.36
CA ARG A 169 4.73 6.23 -21.63
C ARG A 169 6.08 5.90 -22.28
N ARG A 170 6.05 5.07 -23.30
CA ARG A 170 7.22 4.71 -24.11
C ARG A 170 6.88 4.64 -25.58
N GLY A 171 7.85 4.94 -26.43
CA GLY A 171 7.69 4.77 -27.88
C GLY A 171 7.44 3.30 -28.26
N SER A 172 6.75 3.07 -29.37
CA SER A 172 6.29 1.73 -29.81
C SER A 172 7.40 0.68 -29.86
N ARG A 173 8.62 1.03 -30.29
CA ARG A 173 9.76 0.12 -30.32
C ARG A 173 10.16 -0.34 -28.90
N ALA A 174 10.20 0.59 -27.94
CA ALA A 174 10.50 0.28 -26.55
C ALA A 174 9.39 -0.54 -25.89
N ALA A 175 8.13 -0.31 -26.26
CA ALA A 175 6.98 -1.09 -25.81
C ALA A 175 7.08 -2.56 -26.30
N LEU A 176 7.36 -2.77 -27.58
CA LEU A 176 7.55 -4.12 -28.14
C LEU A 176 8.74 -4.85 -27.50
N THR A 177 9.83 -4.14 -27.22
CA THR A 177 11.01 -4.73 -26.55
C THR A 177 10.66 -5.12 -25.10
N ALA A 178 9.87 -4.32 -24.39
CA ALA A 178 9.41 -4.63 -23.04
C ALA A 178 8.52 -5.88 -23.05
N LEU A 179 7.57 -5.93 -23.98
CA LEU A 179 6.66 -7.08 -24.14
C LEU A 179 7.43 -8.38 -24.44
N ALA A 180 8.43 -8.32 -25.32
CA ALA A 180 9.27 -9.48 -25.67
C ALA A 180 10.11 -10.01 -24.48
N ARG A 181 10.33 -9.19 -23.46
CA ARG A 181 11.06 -9.56 -22.24
C ARG A 181 10.13 -9.93 -21.07
N GLY A 182 8.81 -9.93 -21.30
CA GLY A 182 7.84 -10.18 -20.25
C GLY A 182 7.67 -9.00 -19.27
N HIS A 183 7.96 -7.77 -19.73
CA HIS A 183 7.87 -6.54 -18.92
C HIS A 183 6.76 -5.63 -19.39
#